data_ef5e5890b320b49b859777c17729313d
#
_entry.id   ef5e5890b320b49b859777c17729313d
#
_cell.length_a   1.000
_cell.length_b   1.000
_cell.length_c   1.000
_cell.angle_alpha   90.00
_cell.angle_beta   90.00
_cell.angle_gamma   90.00
#
_symmetry.space_group_name_H-M   'P 1'
#
loop_
_entity.id
_entity.type
_entity.pdbx_description
1 polymer ?
#
loop_
_entity_poly.entity_id
_entity_poly.type
_entity_poly.pdbx_seq_one_letter_code
_entity_poly.pdbx_strand_id
1 'polypeptide(L)'
;MSRRHSAEKREIIPDPKFHDVVVTKFMNSVMYEGKKSTAERIVYGAFDIIEAKMKSDPLAVFKSALENVAPAIEVRSRRVGGATYQVPVEVRSERAQALAFRWIIDMARKRSENTMTERLGGELLDASNSRGAAVKKREDTHRMADANRAFSHYRW
;
A
#
# COMPACT_ATOMS: atom_id res chain seq x y z
N MET A 1 -14.85 23.13 -2.28
CA MET A 1 -15.11 21.74 -1.85
C MET A 1 -16.62 21.54 -1.76
N SER A 2 -17.10 20.43 -2.32
CA SER A 2 -18.53 20.09 -2.19
C SER A 2 -18.84 19.59 -0.78
N ARG A 3 -19.80 20.20 -0.11
CA ARG A 3 -20.27 19.75 1.22
C ARG A 3 -21.51 18.86 1.13
N ARG A 4 -22.17 18.82 -0.03
CA ARG A 4 -23.46 18.13 -0.22
C ARG A 4 -23.32 16.74 -0.83
N HIS A 5 -22.29 16.51 -1.64
CA HIS A 5 -22.03 15.22 -2.26
C HIS A 5 -20.52 14.97 -2.38
N SER A 6 -20.13 13.71 -2.45
CA SER A 6 -18.75 13.34 -2.75
C SER A 6 -18.45 13.60 -4.24
N ALA A 7 -17.17 13.90 -4.55
CA ALA A 7 -16.75 14.02 -5.94
C ALA A 7 -16.93 12.69 -6.69
N GLU A 8 -17.30 12.77 -7.96
CA GLU A 8 -17.37 11.60 -8.83
C GLU A 8 -15.99 10.95 -8.96
N LYS A 9 -15.96 9.62 -8.88
CA LYS A 9 -14.72 8.86 -9.08
C LYS A 9 -14.41 8.80 -10.57
N ARG A 10 -13.24 9.29 -10.97
CA ARG A 10 -12.77 9.16 -12.36
C ARG A 10 -12.50 7.70 -12.68
N GLU A 11 -12.87 7.29 -13.87
CA GLU A 11 -12.49 5.98 -14.42
C GLU A 11 -10.97 5.93 -14.64
N ILE A 12 -10.37 4.81 -14.26
CA ILE A 12 -8.95 4.58 -14.41
C ILE A 12 -8.77 3.54 -15.50
N ILE A 13 -8.07 3.91 -16.58
CA ILE A 13 -7.76 3.02 -17.68
C ILE A 13 -6.77 1.95 -17.18
N PRO A 14 -7.02 0.66 -17.48
CA PRO A 14 -6.09 -0.41 -17.15
C PRO A 14 -4.71 -0.20 -17.78
N ASP A 15 -3.69 -0.78 -17.16
CA ASP A 15 -2.34 -0.74 -17.69
C ASP A 15 -2.21 -1.45 -19.05
N PRO A 16 -1.55 -0.86 -20.07
CA PRO A 16 -1.45 -1.46 -21.39
C PRO A 16 -0.64 -2.77 -21.43
N LYS A 17 0.32 -2.99 -20.51
CA LYS A 17 1.17 -4.20 -20.49
C LYS A 17 0.51 -5.35 -19.75
N PHE A 18 -0.10 -5.09 -18.60
CA PHE A 18 -0.69 -6.10 -17.71
C PHE A 18 -2.22 -6.11 -17.67
N HIS A 19 -2.88 -5.15 -18.33
CA HIS A 19 -4.34 -5.00 -18.39
C HIS A 19 -5.01 -4.95 -17.00
N ASP A 20 -4.30 -4.45 -15.98
CA ASP A 20 -4.76 -4.40 -14.59
C ASP A 20 -4.86 -2.97 -14.07
N VAL A 21 -6.04 -2.62 -13.54
CA VAL A 21 -6.33 -1.30 -12.96
C VAL A 21 -5.53 -1.06 -11.68
N VAL A 22 -5.19 -2.12 -10.92
CA VAL A 22 -4.43 -2.00 -9.67
C VAL A 22 -3.00 -1.53 -9.96
N VAL A 23 -2.41 -2.03 -11.05
CA VAL A 23 -1.08 -1.60 -11.51
C VAL A 23 -1.09 -0.11 -11.88
N THR A 24 -2.11 0.36 -12.63
CA THR A 24 -2.24 1.78 -12.95
C THR A 24 -2.39 2.65 -11.69
N LYS A 25 -3.21 2.23 -10.73
CA LYS A 25 -3.35 2.93 -9.44
C LYS A 25 -2.03 2.99 -8.68
N PHE A 26 -1.27 1.90 -8.71
CA PHE A 26 0.04 1.84 -8.07
C PHE A 26 1.04 2.79 -8.73
N MET A 27 1.12 2.81 -10.07
CA MET A 27 1.95 3.77 -10.82
C MET A 27 1.60 5.22 -10.48
N ASN A 28 0.31 5.54 -10.40
CA ASN A 28 -0.14 6.87 -10.01
C ASN A 28 0.27 7.23 -8.56
N SER A 29 0.39 6.24 -7.68
CA SER A 29 0.87 6.44 -6.29
C SER A 29 2.38 6.59 -6.20
N VAL A 30 3.14 5.95 -7.09
CA VAL A 30 4.60 6.08 -7.21
C VAL A 30 4.99 7.44 -7.80
N MET A 31 4.14 8.00 -8.66
CA MET A 31 4.38 9.21 -9.43
C MET A 31 4.62 10.43 -8.53
N TYR A 32 5.63 11.23 -8.88
CA TYR A 32 5.91 12.55 -8.31
C TYR A 32 5.75 13.64 -9.38
N GLU A 33 5.24 14.80 -8.98
CA GLU A 33 5.16 16.00 -9.83
C GLU A 33 4.49 15.76 -11.21
N GLY A 34 3.60 14.76 -11.30
CA GLY A 34 2.94 14.42 -12.55
C GLY A 34 3.82 13.69 -13.58
N LYS A 35 5.04 13.27 -13.22
CA LYS A 35 5.98 12.58 -14.12
C LYS A 35 5.59 11.11 -14.30
N LYS A 36 4.50 10.85 -15.03
CA LYS A 36 3.92 9.51 -15.18
C LYS A 36 4.86 8.53 -15.91
N SER A 37 5.51 8.96 -16.98
CA SER A 37 6.44 8.11 -17.74
C SER A 37 7.62 7.60 -16.90
N THR A 38 8.08 8.41 -15.94
CA THR A 38 9.11 7.99 -14.99
C THR A 38 8.58 6.94 -14.02
N ALA A 39 7.36 7.11 -13.50
CA ALA A 39 6.74 6.13 -12.63
C ALA A 39 6.48 4.80 -13.34
N GLU A 40 6.02 4.82 -14.59
CA GLU A 40 5.84 3.64 -15.43
C GLU A 40 7.16 2.87 -15.60
N ARG A 41 8.24 3.59 -15.96
CA ARG A 41 9.58 2.99 -16.10
C ARG A 41 10.06 2.33 -14.81
N ILE A 42 9.82 2.96 -13.65
CA ILE A 42 10.20 2.41 -12.34
C ILE A 42 9.40 1.12 -12.06
N VAL A 43 8.10 1.12 -12.27
CA VAL A 43 7.25 -0.04 -11.97
C VAL A 43 7.52 -1.19 -12.93
N TYR A 44 7.61 -0.93 -14.23
CA TYR A 44 7.95 -1.97 -15.20
C TYR A 44 9.34 -2.56 -14.95
N GLY A 45 10.34 -1.72 -14.71
CA GLY A 45 11.67 -2.21 -14.38
C GLY A 45 11.71 -3.01 -13.08
N ALA A 46 10.91 -2.65 -12.07
CA ALA A 46 10.77 -3.45 -10.86
C ALA A 46 10.15 -4.83 -11.16
N PHE A 47 9.15 -4.89 -12.04
CA PHE A 47 8.54 -6.15 -12.49
C PHE A 47 9.51 -7.02 -13.29
N ASP A 48 10.32 -6.42 -14.17
CA ASP A 48 11.37 -7.13 -14.90
C ASP A 48 12.42 -7.75 -13.93
N ILE A 49 12.78 -7.04 -12.85
CA ILE A 49 13.66 -7.57 -11.79
C ILE A 49 13.01 -8.74 -11.04
N ILE A 50 11.70 -8.65 -10.75
CA ILE A 50 10.95 -9.72 -10.10
C ILE A 50 10.93 -10.98 -10.98
N GLU A 51 10.61 -10.82 -12.25
CA GLU A 51 10.57 -11.91 -13.24
C GLU A 51 11.94 -12.58 -13.36
N ALA A 52 13.02 -11.80 -13.46
CA ALA A 52 14.38 -12.32 -13.54
C ALA A 52 14.79 -13.13 -12.30
N LYS A 53 14.37 -12.70 -11.09
CA LYS A 53 14.75 -13.35 -9.83
C LYS A 53 13.88 -14.54 -9.46
N MET A 54 12.56 -14.42 -9.65
CA MET A 54 11.58 -15.43 -9.21
C MET A 54 11.23 -16.42 -10.33
N LYS A 55 11.49 -16.08 -11.59
CA LYS A 55 11.07 -16.85 -12.79
C LYS A 55 9.56 -17.16 -12.79
N SER A 56 8.77 -16.26 -12.26
CA SER A 56 7.33 -16.35 -12.08
C SER A 56 6.65 -15.08 -12.59
N ASP A 57 5.33 -15.13 -12.78
CA ASP A 57 4.55 -13.97 -13.21
C ASP A 57 4.70 -12.80 -12.22
N PRO A 58 5.28 -11.65 -12.63
CA PRO A 58 5.48 -10.50 -11.77
C PRO A 58 4.17 -9.91 -11.26
N LEU A 59 3.06 -10.04 -12.00
CA LEU A 59 1.75 -9.57 -11.57
C LEU A 59 1.22 -10.38 -10.38
N ALA A 60 1.42 -11.70 -10.39
CA ALA A 60 1.02 -12.56 -9.28
C ALA A 60 1.83 -12.23 -8.01
N VAL A 61 3.15 -12.03 -8.14
CA VAL A 61 4.02 -11.62 -7.04
C VAL A 61 3.61 -10.26 -6.48
N PHE A 62 3.29 -9.30 -7.35
CA PHE A 62 2.80 -7.97 -6.95
C PHE A 62 1.49 -8.06 -6.16
N LYS A 63 0.50 -8.84 -6.64
CA LYS A 63 -0.77 -9.03 -5.94
C LYS A 63 -0.57 -9.68 -4.56
N SER A 64 0.25 -10.72 -4.49
CA SER A 64 0.61 -11.36 -3.22
C SER A 64 1.30 -10.39 -2.26
N ALA A 65 2.21 -9.56 -2.74
CA ALA A 65 2.84 -8.52 -1.94
C ALA A 65 1.82 -7.51 -1.37
N LEU A 66 0.85 -7.09 -2.18
CA LEU A 66 -0.22 -6.20 -1.73
C LEU A 66 -1.09 -6.83 -0.65
N GLU A 67 -1.50 -8.08 -0.83
CA GLU A 67 -2.29 -8.82 0.15
C GLU A 67 -1.54 -8.97 1.48
N ASN A 68 -0.25 -9.29 1.41
CA ASN A 68 0.60 -9.43 2.59
C ASN A 68 0.83 -8.12 3.34
N VAL A 69 0.72 -6.96 2.69
CA VAL A 69 0.92 -5.65 3.32
C VAL A 69 -0.40 -4.97 3.69
N ALA A 70 -1.51 -5.34 3.07
CA ALA A 70 -2.82 -4.74 3.34
C ALA A 70 -3.26 -4.97 4.80
N PRO A 71 -3.56 -3.90 5.57
CA PRO A 71 -4.03 -4.05 6.94
C PRO A 71 -5.52 -4.38 6.99
N ALA A 72 -5.91 -5.29 7.89
CA ALA A 72 -7.32 -5.56 8.21
C ALA A 72 -7.88 -4.56 9.21
N ILE A 73 -7.03 -4.05 10.12
CA ILE A 73 -7.41 -3.17 11.21
C ILE A 73 -6.44 -1.98 11.28
N GLU A 74 -6.97 -0.79 11.55
CA GLU A 74 -6.20 0.42 11.85
C GLU A 74 -6.66 1.02 13.18
N VAL A 75 -5.83 1.89 13.75
CA VAL A 75 -6.19 2.64 14.97
C VAL A 75 -6.56 4.06 14.58
N ARG A 76 -7.72 4.53 15.07
CA ARG A 76 -8.18 5.91 14.89
C ARG A 76 -8.36 6.60 16.22
N SER A 77 -7.92 7.85 16.30
CA SER A 77 -8.12 8.68 17.48
C SER A 77 -9.58 9.11 17.60
N ARG A 78 -10.18 8.92 18.75
CA ARG A 78 -11.50 9.44 19.09
C ARG A 78 -11.44 10.20 20.42
N ARG A 79 -12.02 11.37 20.47
CA ARG A 79 -12.13 12.17 21.68
C ARG A 79 -13.48 11.90 22.39
N VAL A 80 -13.41 11.44 23.63
CA VAL A 80 -14.58 11.14 24.45
C VAL A 80 -14.35 11.76 25.83
N GLY A 81 -15.27 12.63 26.28
CA GLY A 81 -15.20 13.26 27.61
C GLY A 81 -13.91 14.03 27.88
N GLY A 82 -13.28 14.63 26.85
CA GLY A 82 -12.02 15.38 27.00
C GLY A 82 -10.75 14.53 26.85
N ALA A 83 -10.83 13.21 26.95
CA ALA A 83 -9.70 12.29 26.72
C ALA A 83 -9.69 11.78 25.26
N THR A 84 -8.48 11.55 24.71
CA THR A 84 -8.30 10.99 23.36
C THR A 84 -7.97 9.51 23.47
N TYR A 85 -8.80 8.67 22.89
CA TYR A 85 -8.63 7.24 22.85
C TYR A 85 -8.23 6.78 21.45
N GLN A 86 -7.36 5.77 21.38
CA GLN A 86 -6.98 5.10 20.15
C GLN A 86 -7.93 3.91 19.94
N VAL A 87 -8.86 4.04 19.01
CA VAL A 87 -9.92 3.04 18.80
C VAL A 87 -9.56 2.17 17.59
N PRO A 88 -9.49 0.83 17.73
CA PRO A 88 -9.29 -0.07 16.60
C PRO A 88 -10.56 -0.12 15.72
N VAL A 89 -10.36 0.04 14.42
CA VAL A 89 -11.44 0.06 13.41
C VAL A 89 -11.04 -0.81 12.22
N GLU A 90 -11.97 -1.60 11.72
CA GLU A 90 -11.79 -2.37 10.50
C GLU A 90 -11.54 -1.46 9.29
N VAL A 91 -10.64 -1.87 8.42
CA VAL A 91 -10.25 -1.09 7.24
C VAL A 91 -11.03 -1.57 6.02
N ARG A 92 -11.70 -0.64 5.34
CA ARG A 92 -12.38 -0.96 4.07
C ARG A 92 -11.35 -1.36 3.00
N SER A 93 -11.71 -2.25 2.08
CA SER A 93 -10.81 -2.80 1.05
C SER A 93 -10.09 -1.73 0.21
N GLU A 94 -10.79 -0.69 -0.22
CA GLU A 94 -10.19 0.43 -0.97
C GLU A 94 -9.11 1.16 -0.16
N ARG A 95 -9.33 1.33 1.14
CA ARG A 95 -8.38 1.98 2.05
C ARG A 95 -7.21 1.07 2.38
N ALA A 96 -7.47 -0.23 2.58
CA ALA A 96 -6.42 -1.22 2.81
C ALA A 96 -5.44 -1.26 1.64
N GLN A 97 -5.95 -1.25 0.41
CA GLN A 97 -5.15 -1.16 -0.81
C GLN A 97 -4.32 0.14 -0.86
N ALA A 98 -4.94 1.29 -0.55
CA ALA A 98 -4.23 2.57 -0.55
C ALA A 98 -3.13 2.64 0.53
N LEU A 99 -3.36 2.03 1.69
CA LEU A 99 -2.35 1.91 2.75
C LEU A 99 -1.21 0.98 2.34
N ALA A 100 -1.51 -0.17 1.72
CA ALA A 100 -0.50 -1.08 1.19
C ALA A 100 0.40 -0.38 0.15
N PHE A 101 -0.17 0.34 -0.81
CA PHE A 101 0.60 1.13 -1.77
C PHE A 101 1.54 2.10 -1.08
N ARG A 102 1.01 2.90 -0.16
CA ARG A 102 1.80 3.89 0.58
C ARG A 102 2.94 3.25 1.35
N TRP A 103 2.68 2.20 2.09
CA TRP A 103 3.70 1.55 2.91
C TRP A 103 4.79 0.89 2.07
N ILE A 104 4.44 0.20 0.98
CA ILE A 104 5.43 -0.37 0.06
C ILE A 104 6.31 0.73 -0.54
N ILE A 105 5.72 1.81 -1.04
CA ILE A 105 6.45 2.92 -1.66
C ILE A 105 7.35 3.63 -0.64
N ASP A 106 6.83 3.93 0.55
CA ASP A 106 7.58 4.61 1.61
C ASP A 106 8.75 3.76 2.11
N MET A 107 8.56 2.44 2.24
CA MET A 107 9.63 1.55 2.66
C MET A 107 10.63 1.28 1.54
N ALA A 108 10.19 1.15 0.30
CA ALA A 108 11.09 1.06 -0.85
C ALA A 108 12.03 2.29 -0.93
N ARG A 109 11.51 3.49 -0.72
CA ARG A 109 12.31 4.73 -0.72
C ARG A 109 13.40 4.76 0.35
N LYS A 110 13.23 4.03 1.45
CA LYS A 110 14.20 3.96 2.56
C LYS A 110 15.26 2.88 2.37
N ARG A 111 15.16 2.06 1.34
CA ARG A 111 16.12 1.00 1.06
C ARG A 111 17.45 1.58 0.56
N SER A 112 18.51 0.80 0.69
CA SER A 112 19.89 1.22 0.40
C SER A 112 20.32 1.02 -1.05
N GLU A 113 19.51 0.36 -1.90
CA GLU A 113 19.82 0.15 -3.31
C GLU A 113 19.94 1.49 -4.06
N ASN A 114 20.68 1.52 -5.18
CA ASN A 114 20.99 2.75 -5.88
C ASN A 114 19.76 3.37 -6.58
N THR A 115 18.99 2.56 -7.30
CA THR A 115 17.86 3.04 -8.10
C THR A 115 16.52 2.74 -7.45
N MET A 116 15.51 3.59 -7.71
CA MET A 116 14.16 3.34 -7.20
C MET A 116 13.55 2.07 -7.78
N THR A 117 13.95 1.67 -8.99
CA THR A 117 13.56 0.42 -9.64
C THR A 117 14.00 -0.80 -8.83
N GLU A 118 15.28 -0.82 -8.40
CA GLU A 118 15.83 -1.89 -7.57
C GLU A 118 15.21 -1.92 -6.18
N ARG A 119 15.04 -0.74 -5.56
CA ARG A 119 14.40 -0.57 -4.26
C ARG A 119 12.97 -1.10 -4.25
N LEU A 120 12.20 -0.75 -5.26
CA LEU A 120 10.80 -1.17 -5.39
C LEU A 120 10.70 -2.67 -5.68
N GLY A 121 11.52 -3.18 -6.62
CA GLY A 121 11.60 -4.62 -6.91
C GLY A 121 12.00 -5.44 -5.68
N GLY A 122 12.99 -4.97 -4.92
CA GLY A 122 13.43 -5.59 -3.67
C GLY A 122 12.32 -5.62 -2.61
N GLU A 123 11.62 -4.50 -2.38
CA GLU A 123 10.56 -4.44 -1.38
C GLU A 123 9.35 -5.32 -1.76
N LEU A 124 8.97 -5.35 -3.05
CA LEU A 124 7.89 -6.22 -3.53
C LEU A 124 8.23 -7.71 -3.38
N LEU A 125 9.48 -8.10 -3.65
CA LEU A 125 9.97 -9.47 -3.44
C LEU A 125 9.93 -9.86 -1.96
N ASP A 126 10.42 -8.99 -1.08
CA ASP A 126 10.41 -9.23 0.35
C ASP A 126 8.96 -9.33 0.87
N ALA A 127 8.09 -8.42 0.43
CA ALA A 127 6.69 -8.39 0.83
C ALA A 127 5.91 -9.63 0.35
N SER A 128 6.16 -10.12 -0.86
CA SER A 128 5.53 -11.35 -1.37
C SER A 128 5.88 -12.59 -0.53
N ASN A 129 7.08 -12.59 0.06
CA ASN A 129 7.54 -13.63 0.99
C ASN A 129 7.19 -13.32 2.48
N SER A 130 6.24 -12.42 2.72
CA SER A 130 5.86 -11.97 4.07
C SER A 130 7.05 -11.44 4.91
N ARG A 131 8.00 -10.77 4.26
CA ARG A 131 9.17 -10.13 4.86
C ARG A 131 9.20 -8.65 4.48
N GLY A 132 10.21 -7.94 5.00
CA GLY A 132 10.43 -6.54 4.63
C GLY A 132 9.79 -5.54 5.58
N ALA A 133 10.14 -4.27 5.35
CA ALA A 133 9.74 -3.17 6.22
C ALA A 133 8.25 -2.81 6.06
N ALA A 134 7.67 -3.02 4.89
CA ALA A 134 6.25 -2.79 4.64
C ALA A 134 5.36 -3.79 5.41
N VAL A 135 5.74 -5.07 5.42
CA VAL A 135 5.04 -6.11 6.19
C VAL A 135 5.16 -5.83 7.69
N LYS A 136 6.37 -5.47 8.15
CA LYS A 136 6.58 -5.06 9.55
C LYS A 136 5.69 -3.88 9.95
N LYS A 137 5.49 -2.91 9.06
CA LYS A 137 4.59 -1.77 9.30
C LYS A 137 3.14 -2.21 9.50
N ARG A 138 2.66 -3.19 8.72
CA ARG A 138 1.34 -3.81 8.92
C ARG A 138 1.26 -4.48 10.30
N GLU A 139 2.26 -5.30 10.65
CA GLU A 139 2.31 -6.01 11.94
C GLU A 139 2.30 -5.05 13.12
N ASP A 140 3.09 -3.98 13.06
CA ASP A 140 3.12 -2.94 14.09
C ASP A 140 1.75 -2.24 14.22
N THR A 141 1.06 -2.00 13.10
CA THR A 141 -0.30 -1.42 13.09
C THR A 141 -1.31 -2.37 13.73
N HIS A 142 -1.25 -3.67 13.41
CA HIS A 142 -2.11 -4.68 14.02
C HIS A 142 -1.81 -4.82 15.52
N ARG A 143 -0.54 -4.84 15.91
CA ARG A 143 -0.12 -4.90 17.33
C ARG A 143 -0.65 -3.70 18.13
N MET A 144 -0.61 -2.50 17.53
CA MET A 144 -1.21 -1.31 18.15
C MET A 144 -2.73 -1.44 18.29
N ALA A 145 -3.40 -2.00 17.29
CA ALA A 145 -4.85 -2.24 17.35
C ALA A 145 -5.20 -3.26 18.43
N ASP A 146 -4.45 -4.33 18.54
CA ASP A 146 -4.64 -5.35 19.58
C ASP A 146 -4.40 -4.78 20.98
N ALA A 147 -3.35 -3.99 21.18
CA ALA A 147 -3.08 -3.33 22.46
C ALA A 147 -4.20 -2.37 22.89
N ASN A 148 -4.92 -1.78 21.93
CA ASN A 148 -6.04 -0.87 22.17
C ASN A 148 -7.41 -1.56 22.08
N ARG A 149 -7.47 -2.90 22.03
CA ARG A 149 -8.71 -3.67 21.87
C ARG A 149 -9.75 -3.39 22.94
N ALA A 150 -9.33 -3.05 24.16
CA ALA A 150 -10.22 -2.67 25.24
C ALA A 150 -11.10 -1.45 24.90
N PHE A 151 -10.66 -0.56 23.99
CA PHE A 151 -11.40 0.63 23.56
C PHE A 151 -12.28 0.40 22.33
N SER A 152 -12.41 -0.83 21.85
CA SER A 152 -13.23 -1.16 20.65
C SER A 152 -14.70 -0.78 20.78
N HIS A 153 -15.24 -0.74 22.00
CA HIS A 153 -16.61 -0.31 22.29
C HIS A 153 -16.84 1.19 22.07
N TYR A 154 -15.79 2.00 21.93
CA TYR A 154 -15.88 3.41 21.57
C TYR A 154 -15.98 3.68 20.07
N ARG A 155 -15.99 2.66 19.22
CA ARG A 155 -16.17 2.87 17.77
C ARG A 155 -17.61 3.36 17.49
N TRP A 156 -17.76 4.19 16.45
CA TRP A 156 -19.05 4.73 15.99
C TRP A 156 -19.56 4.01 14.76
#